data_30ec83e761382665ee2c30cd7f9c8c9b
#
_entry.id   30ec83e761382665ee2c30cd7f9c8c9b
#
_cell.length_a   1.000
_cell.length_b   1.000
_cell.length_c   1.000
_cell.angle_alpha   90.00
_cell.angle_beta   90.00
_cell.angle_gamma   90.00
#
_symmetry.space_group_name_H-M   'P 1'
#
loop_
_entity.id
_entity.type
_entity.pdbx_description
1 polymer ?
#
loop_
_entity_poly.entity_id
_entity_poly.type
_entity_poly.pdbx_seq_one_letter_code
_entity_poly.pdbx_strand_id
1 'polypeptide(L)'
;MKFDQLLKERYSVRKFSNQKVEKEKIDKILEAARIAPTAVNYQPQRILVVEDPDNLAKLKECTKYHFHAPLAMILCYDKTVSWKDMHNRECGEVDVSIVATYMMLKLFDLGLGSTYVGSFDYKELIKQFNIPENYVPVMILPIGYPREDCVPGPMHDKRKPISAIVSYEEYTQGE
;
A
#
# COMPACT_ATOMS: atom_id res chain seq x y z
N MET A 1 2.95 -18.39 -8.81
CA MET A 1 2.45 -18.98 -7.52
C MET A 1 0.96 -19.24 -7.64
N LYS A 2 0.40 -20.25 -6.92
CA LYS A 2 -1.08 -20.40 -6.83
C LYS A 2 -1.65 -19.28 -5.94
N PHE A 3 -2.84 -18.79 -6.26
CA PHE A 3 -3.44 -17.62 -5.58
C PHE A 3 -3.60 -17.83 -4.07
N ASP A 4 -4.12 -18.99 -3.64
CA ASP A 4 -4.28 -19.30 -2.21
C ASP A 4 -2.95 -19.33 -1.45
N GLN A 5 -1.89 -19.79 -2.10
CA GLN A 5 -0.54 -19.78 -1.53
C GLN A 5 -0.03 -18.34 -1.39
N LEU A 6 -0.25 -17.50 -2.41
CA LEU A 6 0.09 -16.08 -2.39
C LEU A 6 -0.56 -15.35 -1.20
N LEU A 7 -1.86 -15.59 -0.97
CA LEU A 7 -2.59 -14.98 0.14
C LEU A 7 -2.04 -15.38 1.52
N LYS A 8 -1.61 -16.64 1.66
CA LYS A 8 -1.08 -17.17 2.93
C LYS A 8 0.35 -16.70 3.19
N GLU A 9 1.19 -16.75 2.17
CA GLU A 9 2.64 -16.54 2.33
C GLU A 9 3.04 -15.06 2.30
N ARG A 10 2.22 -14.17 1.68
CA ARG A 10 2.52 -12.74 1.68
C ARG A 10 2.58 -12.20 3.11
N TYR A 11 3.68 -11.54 3.45
CA TYR A 11 3.87 -10.89 4.74
C TYR A 11 4.38 -9.44 4.60
N SER A 12 4.31 -8.68 5.67
CA SER A 12 4.81 -7.30 5.72
C SER A 12 6.32 -7.30 5.89
N VAL A 13 7.03 -6.96 4.81
CA VAL A 13 8.49 -6.88 4.76
C VAL A 13 8.94 -5.52 5.30
N ARG A 14 9.89 -5.53 6.25
CA ARG A 14 10.43 -4.33 6.92
C ARG A 14 11.96 -4.30 6.96
N LYS A 15 12.60 -5.24 6.27
CA LYS A 15 14.05 -5.29 6.08
C LYS A 15 14.31 -5.57 4.61
N PHE A 16 14.92 -4.63 3.93
CA PHE A 16 15.18 -4.70 2.50
C PHE A 16 16.67 -4.81 2.21
N SER A 17 17.01 -5.48 1.13
CA SER A 17 18.36 -5.42 0.56
C SER A 17 18.55 -4.09 -0.19
N ASN A 18 19.80 -3.76 -0.49
CA ASN A 18 20.13 -2.56 -1.27
C ASN A 18 19.97 -2.78 -2.80
N GLN A 19 19.49 -3.96 -3.21
CA GLN A 19 19.29 -4.27 -4.62
C GLN A 19 18.20 -3.37 -5.19
N LYS A 20 18.49 -2.71 -6.31
CA LYS A 20 17.50 -1.93 -7.05
C LYS A 20 16.41 -2.83 -7.62
N VAL A 21 15.20 -2.32 -7.65
CA VAL A 21 14.07 -2.99 -8.30
C VAL A 21 14.12 -2.67 -9.80
N GLU A 22 14.02 -3.69 -10.62
CA GLU A 22 14.05 -3.56 -12.07
C GLU A 22 12.83 -2.82 -12.60
N LYS A 23 13.02 -2.01 -13.63
CA LYS A 23 11.96 -1.20 -14.25
C LYS A 23 10.76 -2.04 -14.69
N GLU A 24 11.02 -3.22 -15.26
CA GLU A 24 9.98 -4.15 -15.71
C GLU A 24 9.10 -4.66 -14.56
N LYS A 25 9.67 -4.78 -13.36
CA LYS A 25 8.88 -5.15 -12.16
C LYS A 25 8.06 -3.98 -11.68
N ILE A 26 8.63 -2.77 -11.68
CA ILE A 26 7.89 -1.54 -11.36
C ILE A 26 6.68 -1.39 -12.28
N ASP A 27 6.87 -1.57 -13.60
CA ASP A 27 5.79 -1.46 -14.58
C ASP A 27 4.68 -2.51 -14.34
N LYS A 28 5.04 -3.75 -13.97
CA LYS A 28 4.06 -4.79 -13.61
C LYS A 28 3.27 -4.46 -12.33
N ILE A 29 3.90 -3.78 -11.36
CA ILE A 29 3.25 -3.34 -10.14
C ILE A 29 2.26 -2.19 -10.46
N LEU A 30 2.68 -1.24 -11.29
CA LEU A 30 1.83 -0.13 -11.72
C LEU A 30 0.67 -0.62 -12.59
N GLU A 31 0.87 -1.67 -13.41
CA GLU A 31 -0.22 -2.30 -14.15
C GLU A 31 -1.22 -2.97 -13.20
N ALA A 32 -0.77 -3.65 -12.14
CA ALA A 32 -1.67 -4.17 -11.12
C ALA A 32 -2.49 -3.06 -10.43
N ALA A 33 -1.88 -1.90 -10.19
CA ALA A 33 -2.58 -0.72 -9.67
C ALA A 33 -3.62 -0.18 -10.66
N ARG A 34 -3.30 -0.17 -11.96
CA ARG A 34 -4.16 0.34 -13.02
C ARG A 34 -5.42 -0.50 -13.23
N ILE A 35 -5.32 -1.83 -13.11
CA ILE A 35 -6.44 -2.76 -13.31
C ILE A 35 -7.26 -3.02 -12.04
N ALA A 36 -6.83 -2.51 -10.89
CA ALA A 36 -7.58 -2.66 -9.65
C ALA A 36 -8.95 -1.97 -9.75
N PRO A 37 -10.03 -2.57 -9.20
CA PRO A 37 -11.34 -1.95 -9.23
C PRO A 37 -11.39 -0.70 -8.34
N THR A 38 -12.17 0.28 -8.77
CA THR A 38 -12.49 1.48 -7.99
C THR A 38 -13.99 1.76 -8.09
N ALA A 39 -14.53 2.52 -7.14
CA ALA A 39 -15.93 2.90 -7.13
C ALA A 39 -16.32 3.55 -8.46
N VAL A 40 -17.35 3.00 -9.12
CA VAL A 40 -17.87 3.46 -10.43
C VAL A 40 -16.77 3.55 -11.51
N ASN A 41 -15.63 2.90 -11.30
CA ASN A 41 -14.43 2.98 -12.16
C ASN A 41 -13.91 4.41 -12.38
N TYR A 42 -14.01 5.27 -11.36
CA TYR A 42 -13.54 6.65 -11.45
C TYR A 42 -12.01 6.80 -11.37
N GLN A 43 -11.30 5.76 -10.95
CA GLN A 43 -9.84 5.67 -10.96
C GLN A 43 -9.16 6.91 -10.32
N PRO A 44 -9.52 7.25 -9.06
CA PRO A 44 -9.00 8.43 -8.40
C PRO A 44 -7.55 8.28 -7.93
N GLN A 45 -6.98 7.07 -7.97
CA GLN A 45 -5.64 6.80 -7.49
C GLN A 45 -4.58 7.63 -8.22
N ARG A 46 -3.64 8.17 -7.45
CA ARG A 46 -2.45 8.88 -7.92
C ARG A 46 -1.25 8.28 -7.20
N ILE A 47 -0.28 7.82 -7.96
CA ILE A 47 0.88 7.09 -7.43
C ILE A 47 2.15 7.85 -7.80
N LEU A 48 2.93 8.23 -6.81
CA LEU A 48 4.26 8.78 -6.99
C LEU A 48 5.29 7.68 -6.71
N VAL A 49 6.11 7.38 -7.69
CA VAL A 49 7.24 6.44 -7.58
C VAL A 49 8.47 7.21 -7.13
N VAL A 50 9.11 6.76 -6.06
CA VAL A 50 10.29 7.40 -5.45
C VAL A 50 11.42 6.37 -5.40
N GLU A 51 12.43 6.52 -6.25
CA GLU A 51 13.61 5.65 -6.33
C GLU A 51 14.94 6.41 -6.31
N ASP A 52 14.88 7.72 -6.52
CA ASP A 52 16.05 8.60 -6.45
C ASP A 52 16.53 8.70 -4.99
N PRO A 53 17.85 8.55 -4.71
CA PRO A 53 18.40 8.58 -3.37
C PRO A 53 18.09 9.86 -2.57
N ASP A 54 18.10 11.04 -3.23
CA ASP A 54 17.82 12.31 -2.57
C ASP A 54 16.35 12.42 -2.19
N ASN A 55 15.46 11.92 -3.05
CA ASN A 55 14.03 11.86 -2.75
C ASN A 55 13.70 10.80 -1.69
N LEU A 56 14.38 9.65 -1.69
CA LEU A 56 14.28 8.69 -0.59
C LEU A 56 14.79 9.26 0.74
N ALA A 57 15.77 10.16 0.70
CA ALA A 57 16.22 10.88 1.89
C ALA A 57 15.12 11.83 2.43
N LYS A 58 14.42 12.57 1.55
CA LYS A 58 13.26 13.39 1.95
C LYS A 58 12.15 12.57 2.60
N LEU A 59 11.94 11.35 2.12
CA LEU A 59 10.93 10.45 2.69
C LEU A 59 11.22 10.09 4.15
N LYS A 60 12.51 10.05 4.56
CA LYS A 60 12.91 9.81 5.95
C LYS A 60 12.46 10.91 6.90
N GLU A 61 12.34 12.15 6.42
CA GLU A 61 11.81 13.27 7.20
C GLU A 61 10.28 13.15 7.40
N CYS A 62 9.60 12.44 6.50
CA CYS A 62 8.16 12.28 6.56
C CYS A 62 7.71 11.10 7.43
N THR A 63 8.54 10.05 7.57
CA THR A 63 8.20 8.86 8.37
C THR A 63 9.42 8.10 8.85
N LYS A 64 9.39 7.62 10.07
CA LYS A 64 10.38 6.67 10.59
C LYS A 64 10.22 5.25 10.04
N TYR A 65 9.12 4.97 9.35
CA TYR A 65 8.81 3.65 8.81
C TYR A 65 9.19 3.50 7.33
N HIS A 66 10.21 4.23 6.87
CA HIS A 66 10.76 4.11 5.51
C HIS A 66 11.56 2.81 5.29
N PHE A 67 11.99 2.16 6.39
CA PHE A 67 12.73 0.88 6.44
C PHE A 67 13.97 0.81 5.54
N HIS A 68 14.52 1.96 5.13
CA HIS A 68 15.64 2.07 4.18
C HIS A 68 15.40 1.31 2.86
N ALA A 69 14.14 1.23 2.42
CA ALA A 69 13.78 0.57 1.17
C ALA A 69 14.39 1.33 -0.03
N PRO A 70 14.88 0.60 -1.07
CA PRO A 70 15.47 1.21 -2.27
C PRO A 70 14.44 1.84 -3.20
N LEU A 71 13.17 1.61 -2.97
CA LEU A 71 12.04 2.14 -3.72
C LEU A 71 10.88 2.41 -2.74
N ALA A 72 10.14 3.46 -2.96
CA ALA A 72 8.87 3.69 -2.29
C ALA A 72 7.81 4.16 -3.29
N MET A 73 6.55 3.87 -3.00
CA MET A 73 5.42 4.46 -3.73
C MET A 73 4.52 5.19 -2.75
N ILE A 74 4.26 6.48 -3.01
CA ILE A 74 3.30 7.29 -2.25
C ILE A 74 1.98 7.19 -2.98
N LEU A 75 0.96 6.72 -2.29
CA LEU A 75 -0.37 6.51 -2.84
C LEU A 75 -1.31 7.59 -2.32
N CYS A 76 -1.89 8.33 -3.25
CA CYS A 76 -2.88 9.37 -3.00
C CYS A 76 -4.17 9.05 -3.75
N TYR A 77 -5.25 9.74 -3.40
CA TYR A 77 -6.39 9.87 -4.29
C TYR A 77 -6.64 11.35 -4.65
N ASP A 78 -7.18 11.55 -5.82
CA ASP A 78 -7.64 12.86 -6.28
C ASP A 78 -9.08 13.08 -5.81
N LYS A 79 -9.26 14.00 -4.85
CA LYS A 79 -10.58 14.31 -4.27
C LYS A 79 -11.56 14.93 -5.26
N THR A 80 -11.08 15.44 -6.41
CA THR A 80 -11.94 16.05 -7.42
C THR A 80 -12.66 15.03 -8.30
N VAL A 81 -12.11 13.81 -8.40
CA VAL A 81 -12.68 12.69 -9.18
C VAL A 81 -13.08 11.50 -8.33
N SER A 82 -12.78 11.53 -7.02
CA SER A 82 -13.19 10.47 -6.09
C SER A 82 -14.71 10.38 -6.00
N TRP A 83 -15.23 9.15 -6.01
CA TRP A 83 -16.65 8.91 -5.81
C TRP A 83 -17.07 9.27 -4.38
N LYS A 84 -18.27 9.87 -4.28
CA LYS A 84 -18.91 10.19 -2.99
C LYS A 84 -20.19 9.40 -2.86
N ASP A 85 -20.42 8.85 -1.67
CA ASP A 85 -21.67 8.17 -1.38
C ASP A 85 -22.86 9.13 -1.23
N MET A 86 -24.05 8.57 -0.98
CA MET A 86 -25.29 9.35 -0.81
C MET A 86 -25.26 10.34 0.38
N HIS A 87 -24.27 10.23 1.27
CA HIS A 87 -24.04 11.11 2.42
C HIS A 87 -22.85 12.05 2.19
N ASN A 88 -22.37 12.20 0.96
CA ASN A 88 -21.18 13.00 0.59
C ASN A 88 -19.86 12.53 1.23
N ARG A 89 -19.78 11.28 1.71
CA ARG A 89 -18.55 10.71 2.21
C ARG A 89 -17.65 10.31 1.04
N GLU A 90 -16.43 10.81 1.03
CA GLU A 90 -15.43 10.44 0.03
C GLU A 90 -14.97 8.98 0.21
N CYS A 91 -14.88 8.27 -0.89
CA CYS A 91 -14.45 6.86 -0.91
C CYS A 91 -13.04 6.65 -1.47
N GLY A 92 -12.30 7.72 -1.72
CA GLY A 92 -10.94 7.65 -2.29
C GLY A 92 -9.96 6.84 -1.46
N GLU A 93 -10.03 6.87 -0.14
CA GLU A 93 -9.19 6.03 0.74
C GLU A 93 -9.51 4.54 0.56
N VAL A 94 -10.77 4.18 0.36
CA VAL A 94 -11.19 2.80 0.09
C VAL A 94 -10.63 2.34 -1.25
N ASP A 95 -10.78 3.14 -2.29
CA ASP A 95 -10.27 2.85 -3.63
C ASP A 95 -8.74 2.65 -3.60
N VAL A 96 -8.01 3.58 -2.98
CA VAL A 96 -6.54 3.47 -2.86
C VAL A 96 -6.12 2.26 -2.04
N SER A 97 -6.87 1.87 -1.01
CA SER A 97 -6.58 0.68 -0.20
C SER A 97 -6.75 -0.62 -1.02
N ILE A 98 -7.76 -0.67 -1.90
CA ILE A 98 -7.94 -1.78 -2.84
C ILE A 98 -6.78 -1.82 -3.83
N VAL A 99 -6.45 -0.69 -4.45
CA VAL A 99 -5.30 -0.55 -5.37
C VAL A 99 -4.01 -1.02 -4.72
N ALA A 100 -3.71 -0.55 -3.51
CA ALA A 100 -2.51 -0.95 -2.77
C ALA A 100 -2.49 -2.45 -2.47
N THR A 101 -3.63 -3.07 -2.21
CA THR A 101 -3.73 -4.52 -2.00
C THR A 101 -3.35 -5.28 -3.26
N TYR A 102 -3.85 -4.87 -4.44
CA TYR A 102 -3.44 -5.44 -5.73
C TYR A 102 -1.94 -5.30 -5.96
N MET A 103 -1.38 -4.12 -5.68
CA MET A 103 0.06 -3.88 -5.78
C MET A 103 0.85 -4.80 -4.85
N MET A 104 0.45 -4.93 -3.59
CA MET A 104 1.15 -5.75 -2.60
C MET A 104 1.12 -7.24 -2.94
N LEU A 105 0.03 -7.75 -3.49
CA LEU A 105 -0.04 -9.12 -3.99
C LEU A 105 0.89 -9.31 -5.19
N LYS A 106 0.89 -8.34 -6.12
CA LYS A 106 1.78 -8.40 -7.30
C LYS A 106 3.25 -8.29 -6.92
N LEU A 107 3.60 -7.43 -5.96
CA LEU A 107 4.95 -7.33 -5.41
C LEU A 107 5.45 -8.69 -4.92
N PHE A 108 4.65 -9.37 -4.11
CA PHE A 108 5.02 -10.68 -3.57
C PHE A 108 5.15 -11.75 -4.65
N ASP A 109 4.26 -11.77 -5.64
CA ASP A 109 4.34 -12.66 -6.82
C ASP A 109 5.63 -12.46 -7.64
N LEU A 110 6.19 -11.24 -7.62
CA LEU A 110 7.45 -10.88 -8.28
C LEU A 110 8.70 -11.13 -7.41
N GLY A 111 8.55 -11.71 -6.22
CA GLY A 111 9.65 -11.93 -5.27
C GLY A 111 10.10 -10.66 -4.53
N LEU A 112 9.29 -9.61 -4.56
CA LEU A 112 9.50 -8.37 -3.83
C LEU A 112 8.69 -8.36 -2.54
N GLY A 113 9.04 -7.45 -1.63
CA GLY A 113 8.29 -7.23 -0.40
C GLY A 113 7.88 -5.78 -0.25
N SER A 114 6.85 -5.58 0.55
CA SER A 114 6.42 -4.26 0.99
C SER A 114 5.67 -4.36 2.32
N THR A 115 5.36 -3.20 2.90
CA THR A 115 4.44 -3.09 4.03
C THR A 115 3.60 -1.83 3.89
N TYR A 116 2.42 -1.84 4.48
CA TYR A 116 1.53 -0.68 4.56
C TYR A 116 2.07 0.30 5.60
N VAL A 117 2.34 1.53 5.21
CA VAL A 117 2.75 2.61 6.11
C VAL A 117 1.70 3.71 6.06
N GLY A 118 0.86 3.76 7.10
CA GLY A 118 -0.12 4.82 7.31
C GLY A 118 0.34 5.87 8.33
N SER A 119 1.50 5.67 8.96
CA SER A 119 2.04 6.61 9.95
C SER A 119 3.14 7.46 9.33
N PHE A 120 2.79 8.66 8.90
CA PHE A 120 3.68 9.67 8.34
C PHE A 120 3.20 11.08 8.69
N ASP A 121 4.10 12.06 8.64
CA ASP A 121 3.72 13.47 8.73
C ASP A 121 3.09 13.90 7.41
N TYR A 122 1.79 14.13 7.45
CA TYR A 122 0.99 14.49 6.29
C TYR A 122 1.42 15.82 5.66
N LYS A 123 1.69 16.84 6.50
CA LYS A 123 2.07 18.17 6.02
C LYS A 123 3.48 18.15 5.42
N GLU A 124 4.40 17.46 6.08
CA GLU A 124 5.76 17.35 5.60
C GLU A 124 5.81 16.54 4.29
N LEU A 125 5.01 15.46 4.16
CA LEU A 125 4.94 14.69 2.92
C LEU A 125 4.46 15.54 1.74
N ILE A 126 3.39 16.33 1.92
CA ILE A 126 2.88 17.24 0.90
C ILE A 126 3.96 18.24 0.48
N LYS A 127 4.64 18.85 1.43
CA LYS A 127 5.69 19.83 1.20
C LYS A 127 6.90 19.24 0.47
N GLN A 128 7.43 18.12 0.94
CA GLN A 128 8.64 17.49 0.39
C GLN A 128 8.46 16.98 -1.04
N PHE A 129 7.26 16.54 -1.38
CA PHE A 129 6.97 15.94 -2.69
C PHE A 129 6.07 16.82 -3.57
N ASN A 130 5.82 18.08 -3.19
CA ASN A 130 4.96 19.02 -3.92
C ASN A 130 3.62 18.40 -4.33
N ILE A 131 2.99 17.67 -3.41
CA ILE A 131 1.71 16.98 -3.68
C ILE A 131 0.63 18.05 -3.90
N PRO A 132 -0.11 18.02 -5.03
CA PRO A 132 -1.16 18.98 -5.31
C PRO A 132 -2.24 18.97 -4.23
N GLU A 133 -2.87 20.13 -3.98
CA GLU A 133 -3.90 20.29 -2.94
C GLU A 133 -5.10 19.34 -3.10
N ASN A 134 -5.43 18.99 -4.35
CA ASN A 134 -6.50 18.05 -4.64
C ASN A 134 -6.09 16.57 -4.48
N TYR A 135 -4.81 16.25 -4.22
CA TYR A 135 -4.36 14.89 -3.97
C TYR A 135 -4.20 14.66 -2.46
N VAL A 136 -4.91 13.66 -1.97
CA VAL A 136 -4.92 13.29 -0.55
C VAL A 136 -4.03 12.07 -0.34
N PRO A 137 -2.88 12.19 0.34
CA PRO A 137 -2.04 11.05 0.67
C PRO A 137 -2.75 10.06 1.60
N VAL A 138 -2.69 8.78 1.25
CA VAL A 138 -3.34 7.69 2.02
C VAL A 138 -2.30 6.81 2.68
N MET A 139 -1.26 6.44 1.95
CA MET A 139 -0.22 5.55 2.45
C MET A 139 1.07 5.63 1.67
N ILE A 140 2.11 5.08 2.27
CA ILE A 140 3.41 4.84 1.63
C ILE A 140 3.65 3.34 1.60
N LEU A 141 4.09 2.82 0.46
CA LEU A 141 4.58 1.46 0.31
C LEU A 141 6.11 1.50 0.12
N PRO A 142 6.93 1.24 1.15
CA PRO A 142 8.34 0.91 0.95
C PRO A 142 8.45 -0.45 0.25
N ILE A 143 9.33 -0.53 -0.76
CA ILE A 143 9.38 -1.66 -1.68
C ILE A 143 10.84 -2.06 -1.91
N GLY A 144 11.10 -3.35 -2.00
CA GLY A 144 12.41 -3.91 -2.34
C GLY A 144 12.45 -5.42 -2.21
N TYR A 145 13.60 -5.99 -2.45
CA TYR A 145 13.85 -7.39 -2.17
C TYR A 145 13.98 -7.60 -0.65
N PRO A 146 13.28 -8.58 -0.07
CA PRO A 146 13.50 -8.94 1.33
C PRO A 146 14.96 -9.30 1.57
N ARG A 147 15.54 -8.82 2.66
CA ARG A 147 16.84 -9.25 3.11
C ARG A 147 16.76 -10.70 3.61
N GLU A 148 17.83 -11.48 3.52
CA GLU A 148 17.87 -12.89 3.90
C GLU A 148 17.41 -13.18 5.33
N ASP A 149 17.67 -12.24 6.26
CA ASP A 149 17.22 -12.31 7.65
C ASP A 149 15.80 -11.76 7.87
N CYS A 150 15.09 -11.40 6.81
CA CYS A 150 13.72 -10.91 6.90
C CYS A 150 12.74 -12.08 6.87
N VAL A 151 12.14 -12.36 8.00
CA VAL A 151 11.13 -13.41 8.16
C VAL A 151 9.78 -12.81 8.52
N PRO A 152 8.66 -13.54 8.30
CA PRO A 152 7.35 -13.12 8.77
C PRO A 152 7.37 -12.80 10.27
N GLY A 153 6.69 -11.74 10.65
CA GLY A 153 6.59 -11.35 12.06
C GLY A 153 5.77 -12.34 12.89
N PRO A 154 5.91 -12.34 14.22
CA PRO A 154 5.27 -13.32 15.11
C PRO A 154 3.74 -13.30 15.09
N MET A 155 3.15 -12.27 14.52
CA MET A 155 1.70 -12.12 14.35
C MET A 155 1.21 -12.60 12.97
N HIS A 156 2.12 -13.04 12.08
CA HIS A 156 1.77 -13.38 10.69
C HIS A 156 0.69 -14.46 10.63
N ASP A 157 0.84 -15.53 11.39
CA ASP A 157 -0.09 -16.66 11.38
C ASP A 157 -1.23 -16.54 12.41
N LYS A 158 -1.19 -15.49 13.25
CA LYS A 158 -2.23 -15.28 14.26
C LYS A 158 -3.45 -14.65 13.63
N ARG A 159 -4.55 -15.39 13.57
CA ARG A 159 -5.84 -14.93 13.06
C ARG A 159 -6.93 -15.24 14.09
N LYS A 160 -7.87 -14.34 14.21
CA LYS A 160 -9.11 -14.61 14.94
C LYS A 160 -9.89 -15.73 14.23
N PRO A 161 -10.68 -16.55 14.96
CA PRO A 161 -11.57 -17.50 14.32
C PRO A 161 -12.58 -16.75 13.44
N ILE A 162 -13.09 -17.43 12.41
CA ILE A 162 -14.06 -16.83 11.47
C ILE A 162 -15.29 -16.30 12.22
N SER A 163 -15.77 -17.02 13.23
CA SER A 163 -16.91 -16.61 14.07
C SER A 163 -16.72 -15.29 14.81
N ALA A 164 -15.48 -14.84 15.02
CA ALA A 164 -15.21 -13.56 15.66
C ALA A 164 -15.21 -12.35 14.68
N ILE A 165 -15.32 -12.60 13.38
CA ILE A 165 -15.26 -11.56 12.34
C ILE A 165 -16.41 -11.65 11.33
N VAL A 166 -17.26 -12.70 11.43
CA VAL A 166 -18.38 -12.93 10.52
C VAL A 166 -19.64 -13.14 11.34
N SER A 167 -20.68 -12.43 11.01
CA SER A 167 -22.07 -12.68 11.46
C SER A 167 -22.92 -12.96 10.22
N TYR A 168 -24.00 -13.72 10.39
CA TYR A 168 -24.95 -14.02 9.34
C TYR A 168 -26.25 -13.28 9.60
N GLU A 169 -26.81 -12.67 8.55
CA GLU A 169 -28.07 -11.91 8.52
C GLU A 169 -27.99 -10.61 9.35
N GLU A 170 -27.65 -10.69 10.63
CA GLU A 170 -27.55 -9.53 11.53
C GLU A 170 -26.37 -9.66 12.49
N TYR A 171 -25.92 -8.52 13.04
CA TYR A 171 -24.92 -8.55 14.11
C TYR A 171 -25.60 -8.89 15.44
N THR A 172 -25.22 -10.01 16.05
CA THR A 172 -25.52 -10.28 17.46
C THR A 172 -24.58 -9.45 18.32
N GLN A 173 -25.12 -8.68 19.27
CA GLN A 173 -24.28 -8.04 20.30
C GLN A 173 -23.58 -9.18 21.05
N GLY A 174 -22.24 -9.21 20.95
CA GLY A 174 -21.45 -10.20 21.67
C GLY A 174 -21.63 -10.03 23.17
N GLU A 175 -21.83 -11.16 23.87
CA GLU A 175 -21.70 -11.27 25.32
C GLU A 175 -20.25 -10.95 25.75
#